data_c6fb3af1c7c166c85a5cb95f85dc63f4
#
_entry.id   c6fb3af1c7c166c85a5cb95f85dc63f4
#
_cell.length_a   1.000
_cell.length_b   1.000
_cell.length_c   1.000
_cell.angle_alpha   90.00
_cell.angle_beta   90.00
_cell.angle_gamma   90.00
#
_symmetry.space_group_name_H-M   'P 1'
#
loop_
_entity.id
_entity.type
_entity.pdbx_description
1 polymer ?
#
loop_
_entity_poly.entity_id
_entity_poly.type
_entity_poly.pdbx_seq_one_letter_code
_entity_poly.pdbx_strand_id
1 'polypeptide(L)'
;MLVGVALLFLLTGLVQFPFALNHDAAWHFYSAIRVLAGDRIGVDIADINPPMAMWLFSLPGLAVAGLGLSPAIAFKAFVLIVAALVFLAVRLPLTAWAGRDTPMLLLAIAATFLLLPGYHFGQREHLAALLTLPYVCLATLRSGRQPVSLGTATYAGLLAAIGICFKPYFLAVPLLVELWLALRRRDLREVVRLETLVMVAIGLVYLAAVFVFAPDYLYRVVPDAMATYSGFESGMNEILSEVAGVLLFPVLAMLFGILALRRIDPLSGAFLATATGYLLAALLQQKGWQYQIMPVALYVLAAAAVQMAFAKRFRGLIAAAIGLACAFPVLSFVWDGLSPNGTSARVFALEQVLDRPAVDSVYAFITSPRDMHPAVLQSGKTWADAYGVAIFLPAHLHALAAETRSPRQQRAIAISQAYLEDLLGRFAAAPPDILAFDAARFKLGIPNAERFDYLDFLAAYPAFEALIGSYDEIAPMGRFRLFRLR
;
A
#
# COMPACT_ATOMS: atom_id res chain seq x y z
N MET A 1 5.05 4.46 30.21
CA MET A 1 5.34 4.68 28.79
C MET A 1 5.53 3.37 28.04
N LEU A 2 6.57 2.59 28.33
CA LEU A 2 6.82 1.32 27.61
C LEU A 2 5.65 0.35 27.69
N VAL A 3 5.02 0.21 28.83
CA VAL A 3 3.82 -0.63 29.03
C VAL A 3 2.67 -0.19 28.10
N GLY A 4 2.38 1.12 27.98
CA GLY A 4 1.32 1.61 27.11
C GLY A 4 1.60 1.35 25.63
N VAL A 5 2.85 1.53 25.17
CA VAL A 5 3.25 1.21 23.80
C VAL A 5 3.18 -0.31 23.56
N ALA A 6 3.66 -1.13 24.50
CA ALA A 6 3.56 -2.59 24.40
C ALA A 6 2.10 -3.07 24.32
N LEU A 7 1.19 -2.46 25.11
CA LEU A 7 -0.25 -2.75 25.04
C LEU A 7 -0.84 -2.37 23.66
N LEU A 8 -0.39 -1.28 23.02
CA LEU A 8 -0.81 -0.94 21.67
C LEU A 8 -0.33 -1.97 20.65
N PHE A 9 0.90 -2.46 20.75
CA PHE A 9 1.39 -3.54 19.89
C PHE A 9 0.59 -4.82 20.08
N LEU A 10 0.28 -5.19 21.33
CA LEU A 10 -0.56 -6.34 21.64
C LEU A 10 -1.97 -6.16 21.06
N LEU A 11 -2.60 -5.00 21.26
CA LEU A 11 -3.92 -4.68 20.71
C LEU A 11 -3.89 -4.75 19.17
N THR A 12 -2.88 -4.17 18.54
CA THR A 12 -2.74 -4.24 17.08
C THR A 12 -2.59 -5.69 16.61
N GLY A 13 -1.82 -6.50 17.31
CA GLY A 13 -1.72 -7.94 17.04
C GLY A 13 -3.08 -8.63 17.15
N LEU A 14 -3.81 -8.42 18.25
CA LEU A 14 -5.14 -9.00 18.47
C LEU A 14 -6.14 -8.60 17.38
N VAL A 15 -6.04 -7.37 16.87
CA VAL A 15 -6.90 -6.87 15.78
C VAL A 15 -6.49 -7.43 14.42
N GLN A 16 -5.18 -7.56 14.15
CA GLN A 16 -4.68 -7.89 12.81
C GLN A 16 -4.58 -9.40 12.55
N PHE A 17 -4.03 -10.19 13.50
CA PHE A 17 -3.71 -11.60 13.24
C PHE A 17 -4.89 -12.50 12.89
N PRO A 18 -6.12 -12.33 13.42
CA PRO A 18 -7.25 -13.20 13.10
C PRO A 18 -7.78 -13.09 11.67
N PHE A 19 -7.53 -11.96 11.00
CA PHE A 19 -8.17 -11.65 9.72
C PHE A 19 -7.22 -11.82 8.53
N ALA A 20 -7.78 -11.90 7.31
CA ALA A 20 -7.01 -12.00 6.08
C ALA A 20 -6.09 -10.78 5.88
N LEU A 21 -5.02 -10.97 5.12
CA LEU A 21 -4.14 -9.87 4.70
C LEU A 21 -4.88 -8.92 3.75
N ASN A 22 -4.45 -7.67 3.74
CA ASN A 22 -4.81 -6.76 2.67
C ASN A 22 -4.37 -7.34 1.31
N HIS A 23 -5.20 -7.19 0.31
CA HIS A 23 -5.01 -7.80 -1.01
C HIS A 23 -3.75 -7.31 -1.75
N ASP A 24 -3.42 -6.01 -1.67
CA ASP A 24 -2.19 -5.48 -2.28
C ASP A 24 -0.95 -5.96 -1.53
N ALA A 25 -1.00 -5.99 -0.20
CA ALA A 25 0.08 -6.53 0.63
C ALA A 25 0.28 -8.03 0.32
N ALA A 26 -0.80 -8.78 0.15
CA ALA A 26 -0.76 -10.19 -0.20
C ALA A 26 -0.12 -10.42 -1.58
N TRP A 27 -0.50 -9.64 -2.60
CA TRP A 27 0.11 -9.73 -3.93
C TRP A 27 1.61 -9.43 -3.90
N HIS A 28 2.02 -8.31 -3.27
CA HIS A 28 3.44 -7.98 -3.21
C HIS A 28 4.25 -8.97 -2.39
N PHE A 29 3.65 -9.56 -1.35
CA PHE A 29 4.32 -10.58 -0.56
C PHE A 29 4.40 -11.91 -1.30
N TYR A 30 3.35 -12.31 -2.01
CA TYR A 30 3.39 -13.44 -2.94
C TYR A 30 4.51 -13.26 -3.99
N SER A 31 4.56 -12.09 -4.61
CA SER A 31 5.60 -11.73 -5.57
C SER A 31 7.01 -11.82 -4.97
N ALA A 32 7.19 -11.38 -3.72
CA ALA A 32 8.46 -11.47 -3.01
C ALA A 32 8.90 -12.93 -2.76
N ILE A 33 7.97 -13.81 -2.41
CA ILE A 33 8.23 -15.26 -2.24
C ILE A 33 8.65 -15.88 -3.59
N ARG A 34 7.98 -15.51 -4.70
CA ARG A 34 8.33 -15.95 -6.04
C ARG A 34 9.73 -15.48 -6.46
N VAL A 35 10.08 -14.24 -6.18
CA VAL A 35 11.43 -13.68 -6.43
C VAL A 35 12.50 -14.42 -5.62
N LEU A 36 12.23 -14.78 -4.36
CA LEU A 36 13.12 -15.62 -3.55
C LEU A 36 13.29 -17.04 -4.13
N ALA A 37 12.27 -17.57 -4.79
CA ALA A 37 12.33 -18.85 -5.48
C ALA A 37 13.07 -18.80 -6.83
N GLY A 38 13.47 -17.59 -7.29
CA GLY A 38 14.25 -17.41 -8.51
C GLY A 38 13.51 -16.77 -9.68
N ASP A 39 12.27 -16.38 -9.51
CA ASP A 39 11.50 -15.71 -10.55
C ASP A 39 12.06 -14.31 -10.84
N ARG A 40 12.06 -13.93 -12.11
CA ARG A 40 12.59 -12.66 -12.60
C ARG A 40 11.51 -11.59 -12.62
N ILE A 41 11.82 -10.44 -12.00
CA ILE A 41 10.93 -9.27 -11.97
C ILE A 41 10.79 -8.69 -13.39
N GLY A 42 9.54 -8.50 -13.81
CA GLY A 42 9.19 -8.01 -15.15
C GLY A 42 9.02 -9.09 -16.20
N VAL A 43 9.33 -10.36 -15.88
CA VAL A 43 9.20 -11.52 -16.78
C VAL A 43 8.25 -12.55 -16.18
N ASP A 44 8.69 -13.21 -15.10
CA ASP A 44 7.97 -14.31 -14.47
C ASP A 44 6.96 -13.80 -13.43
N ILE A 45 7.25 -12.63 -12.85
CA ILE A 45 6.38 -11.86 -11.98
C ILE A 45 6.46 -10.37 -12.35
N ALA A 46 5.33 -9.73 -12.62
CA ALA A 46 5.27 -8.35 -13.09
C ALA A 46 4.26 -7.54 -12.28
N ASP A 47 4.69 -6.37 -11.85
CA ASP A 47 3.85 -5.37 -11.19
C ASP A 47 4.20 -3.98 -11.71
N ILE A 48 3.20 -3.12 -11.87
CA ILE A 48 3.40 -1.73 -12.29
C ILE A 48 4.13 -0.89 -11.24
N ASN A 49 4.16 -1.35 -10.00
CA ASN A 49 4.86 -0.70 -8.90
C ASN A 49 6.35 -1.07 -8.87
N PRO A 50 7.20 -0.16 -8.37
CA PRO A 50 8.64 -0.41 -8.29
C PRO A 50 9.00 -1.64 -7.43
N PRO A 51 10.12 -2.33 -7.73
CA PRO A 51 10.53 -3.58 -7.09
C PRO A 51 10.81 -3.51 -5.58
N MET A 52 10.91 -2.30 -4.98
CA MET A 52 11.26 -2.13 -3.55
C MET A 52 10.38 -2.96 -2.61
N ALA A 53 9.07 -3.05 -2.89
CA ALA A 53 8.17 -3.85 -2.06
C ALA A 53 8.52 -5.34 -2.11
N MET A 54 8.79 -5.89 -3.30
CA MET A 54 9.19 -7.29 -3.47
C MET A 54 10.50 -7.59 -2.75
N TRP A 55 11.49 -6.70 -2.86
CA TRP A 55 12.78 -6.88 -2.20
C TRP A 55 12.68 -6.75 -0.67
N LEU A 56 11.93 -5.77 -0.16
CA LEU A 56 11.76 -5.63 1.29
C LEU A 56 10.96 -6.78 1.89
N PHE A 57 9.91 -7.23 1.20
CA PHE A 57 9.05 -8.32 1.67
C PHE A 57 9.70 -9.71 1.51
N SER A 58 10.85 -9.80 0.83
CA SER A 58 11.67 -11.01 0.86
C SER A 58 12.14 -11.34 2.29
N LEU A 59 12.28 -10.34 3.18
CA LEU A 59 12.66 -10.60 4.59
C LEU A 59 11.64 -11.48 5.34
N PRO A 60 10.32 -11.15 5.39
CA PRO A 60 9.34 -12.10 5.93
C PRO A 60 9.20 -13.37 5.08
N GLY A 61 9.51 -13.34 3.78
CA GLY A 61 9.55 -14.54 2.92
C GLY A 61 10.59 -15.56 3.39
N LEU A 62 11.75 -15.12 3.85
CA LEU A 62 12.75 -16.00 4.48
C LEU A 62 12.22 -16.67 5.75
N ALA A 63 11.38 -15.99 6.53
CA ALA A 63 10.76 -16.60 7.71
C ALA A 63 9.71 -17.66 7.35
N VAL A 64 8.98 -17.46 6.26
CA VAL A 64 8.08 -18.51 5.70
C VAL A 64 8.90 -19.72 5.28
N ALA A 65 9.95 -19.54 4.48
CA ALA A 65 10.77 -20.62 3.95
C ALA A 65 11.59 -21.35 5.05
N GLY A 66 12.17 -20.61 6.00
CA GLY A 66 13.07 -21.16 6.99
C GLY A 66 12.40 -21.66 8.28
N LEU A 67 11.26 -21.06 8.68
CA LEU A 67 10.57 -21.38 9.93
C LEU A 67 9.20 -22.05 9.72
N GLY A 68 8.75 -22.20 8.49
CA GLY A 68 7.44 -22.79 8.19
C GLY A 68 6.25 -21.95 8.70
N LEU A 69 6.43 -20.64 8.89
CA LEU A 69 5.35 -19.76 9.34
C LEU A 69 4.32 -19.56 8.23
N SER A 70 3.04 -19.42 8.61
CA SER A 70 2.05 -19.02 7.62
C SER A 70 2.40 -17.63 7.06
N PRO A 71 2.18 -17.39 5.75
CA PRO A 71 2.53 -16.12 5.12
C PRO A 71 1.91 -14.90 5.82
N ALA A 72 0.63 -14.99 6.22
CA ALA A 72 -0.03 -13.89 6.90
C ALA A 72 0.61 -13.56 8.26
N ILE A 73 0.99 -14.56 9.04
CA ILE A 73 1.66 -14.38 10.33
C ILE A 73 3.03 -13.74 10.12
N ALA A 74 3.85 -14.29 9.20
CA ALA A 74 5.18 -13.79 8.91
C ALA A 74 5.15 -12.31 8.48
N PHE A 75 4.24 -11.95 7.59
CA PHE A 75 4.10 -10.57 7.10
C PHE A 75 3.65 -9.60 8.19
N LYS A 76 2.61 -9.94 8.96
CA LYS A 76 2.10 -9.07 10.03
C LYS A 76 3.12 -8.89 11.15
N ALA A 77 3.82 -9.95 11.53
CA ALA A 77 4.94 -9.87 12.48
C ALA A 77 6.06 -8.97 11.96
N PHE A 78 6.42 -9.07 10.69
CA PHE A 78 7.39 -8.19 10.05
C PHE A 78 6.97 -6.72 10.14
N VAL A 79 5.72 -6.38 9.84
CA VAL A 79 5.22 -5.00 9.95
C VAL A 79 5.31 -4.47 11.39
N LEU A 80 4.96 -5.30 12.38
CA LEU A 80 5.09 -4.94 13.80
C LEU A 80 6.56 -4.74 14.20
N ILE A 81 7.48 -5.59 13.71
CA ILE A 81 8.93 -5.42 13.94
C ILE A 81 9.42 -4.09 13.35
N VAL A 82 9.05 -3.78 12.11
CA VAL A 82 9.38 -2.50 11.47
C VAL A 82 8.86 -1.33 12.30
N ALA A 83 7.60 -1.40 12.73
CA ALA A 83 7.01 -0.36 13.58
C ALA A 83 7.77 -0.21 14.90
N ALA A 84 8.17 -1.31 15.56
CA ALA A 84 8.94 -1.28 16.80
C ALA A 84 10.30 -0.59 16.59
N LEU A 85 11.02 -0.93 15.52
CA LEU A 85 12.30 -0.30 15.16
C LEU A 85 12.14 1.20 14.90
N VAL A 86 11.07 1.59 14.20
CA VAL A 86 10.74 3.00 13.95
C VAL A 86 10.46 3.73 15.27
N PHE A 87 9.64 3.20 16.16
CA PHE A 87 9.34 3.87 17.43
C PHE A 87 10.53 3.94 18.37
N LEU A 88 11.45 2.97 18.33
CA LEU A 88 12.75 3.04 19.02
C LEU A 88 13.59 4.20 18.47
N ALA A 89 13.63 4.37 17.15
CA ALA A 89 14.35 5.47 16.50
C ALA A 89 13.75 6.85 16.81
N VAL A 90 12.41 6.95 16.79
CA VAL A 90 11.67 8.19 17.04
C VAL A 90 11.77 8.64 18.50
N ARG A 91 11.95 7.71 19.44
CA ARG A 91 12.00 8.02 20.88
C ARG A 91 13.05 9.09 21.23
N LEU A 92 14.25 9.00 20.67
CA LEU A 92 15.34 9.94 20.99
C LEU A 92 15.02 11.37 20.52
N PRO A 93 14.68 11.61 19.24
CA PRO A 93 14.31 12.96 18.80
C PRO A 93 13.07 13.50 19.51
N LEU A 94 12.06 12.68 19.80
CA LEU A 94 10.90 13.13 20.56
C LEU A 94 11.25 13.52 22.00
N THR A 95 12.15 12.77 22.67
CA THR A 95 12.58 13.09 24.03
C THR A 95 13.36 14.42 24.06
N ALA A 96 14.22 14.64 23.07
CA ALA A 96 14.96 15.90 22.94
C ALA A 96 14.02 17.10 22.69
N TRP A 97 12.90 16.88 21.95
CA TRP A 97 11.95 17.93 21.64
C TRP A 97 10.91 18.17 22.73
N ALA A 98 10.23 17.12 23.20
CA ALA A 98 9.04 17.21 24.06
C ALA A 98 9.34 17.01 25.57
N GLY A 99 10.54 16.56 25.93
CA GLY A 99 10.93 16.38 27.32
C GLY A 99 9.96 15.49 28.10
N ARG A 100 9.29 16.07 29.09
CA ARG A 100 8.36 15.35 29.99
C ARG A 100 7.06 14.89 29.28
N ASP A 101 6.69 15.53 28.17
CA ASP A 101 5.47 15.20 27.40
C ASP A 101 5.70 14.05 26.40
N THR A 102 6.95 13.58 26.24
CA THR A 102 7.32 12.46 25.34
C THR A 102 6.47 11.22 25.52
N PRO A 103 6.16 10.73 26.74
CA PRO A 103 5.37 9.51 26.91
C PRO A 103 3.98 9.60 26.29
N MET A 104 3.29 10.71 26.49
CA MET A 104 1.95 10.94 25.94
C MET A 104 2.00 11.09 24.43
N LEU A 105 2.97 11.85 23.94
CA LEU A 105 3.15 12.09 22.51
C LEU A 105 3.50 10.81 21.76
N LEU A 106 4.43 10.02 22.27
CA LEU A 106 4.81 8.73 21.68
C LEU A 106 3.62 7.75 21.65
N LEU A 107 2.83 7.71 22.73
CA LEU A 107 1.64 6.85 22.78
C LEU A 107 0.59 7.28 21.75
N ALA A 108 0.34 8.58 21.60
CA ALA A 108 -0.64 9.09 20.64
C ALA A 108 -0.19 8.86 19.19
N ILE A 109 1.11 9.07 18.89
CA ILE A 109 1.67 8.79 17.56
C ILE A 109 1.63 7.28 17.29
N ALA A 110 2.04 6.45 18.27
CA ALA A 110 1.99 5.00 18.11
C ALA A 110 0.57 4.49 17.90
N ALA A 111 -0.42 4.98 18.65
CA ALA A 111 -1.83 4.64 18.43
C ALA A 111 -2.29 5.01 17.02
N THR A 112 -1.93 6.20 16.55
CA THR A 112 -2.26 6.66 15.20
C THR A 112 -1.66 5.73 14.13
N PHE A 113 -0.37 5.44 14.19
CA PHE A 113 0.32 4.66 13.16
C PHE A 113 0.04 3.15 13.23
N LEU A 114 -0.35 2.62 14.36
CA LEU A 114 -0.67 1.19 14.53
C LEU A 114 -2.14 0.87 14.29
N LEU A 115 -3.06 1.77 14.67
CA LEU A 115 -4.50 1.48 14.67
C LEU A 115 -5.23 2.08 13.45
N LEU A 116 -4.92 3.34 13.08
CA LEU A 116 -5.60 4.00 11.96
C LEU A 116 -5.56 3.21 10.64
N PRO A 117 -4.46 2.50 10.28
CA PRO A 117 -4.42 1.77 9.03
C PRO A 117 -5.51 0.71 8.86
N GLY A 118 -6.01 0.10 9.93
CA GLY A 118 -7.08 -0.90 9.86
C GLY A 118 -6.80 -1.98 8.82
N TYR A 119 -7.65 -2.09 7.80
CA TYR A 119 -7.46 -3.01 6.67
C TYR A 119 -6.20 -2.74 5.85
N HIS A 120 -5.70 -1.50 5.83
CA HIS A 120 -4.51 -1.12 5.07
C HIS A 120 -3.19 -1.33 5.82
N PHE A 121 -3.23 -2.06 6.94
CA PHE A 121 -2.04 -2.38 7.72
C PHE A 121 -1.01 -3.16 6.89
N GLY A 122 0.22 -2.66 6.85
CA GLY A 122 1.33 -3.26 6.08
C GLY A 122 1.34 -2.91 4.59
N GLN A 123 0.38 -2.15 4.06
CA GLN A 123 0.50 -1.62 2.71
C GLN A 123 1.72 -0.70 2.57
N ARG A 124 2.20 -0.53 1.37
CA ARG A 124 3.40 0.29 1.04
C ARG A 124 3.28 1.72 1.56
N GLU A 125 2.11 2.33 1.44
CA GLU A 125 1.80 3.65 1.95
C GLU A 125 1.91 3.72 3.48
N HIS A 126 1.43 2.71 4.18
CA HIS A 126 1.58 2.58 5.63
C HIS A 126 3.05 2.45 6.03
N LEU A 127 3.76 1.55 5.37
CA LEU A 127 5.20 1.33 5.63
C LEU A 127 6.03 2.57 5.27
N ALA A 128 5.72 3.24 4.15
CA ALA A 128 6.38 4.50 3.78
C ALA A 128 6.18 5.57 4.85
N ALA A 129 4.95 5.73 5.36
CA ALA A 129 4.66 6.67 6.43
C ALA A 129 5.40 6.32 7.73
N LEU A 130 5.43 5.04 8.13
CA LEU A 130 6.22 4.59 9.28
C LEU A 130 7.71 4.91 9.09
N LEU A 131 8.29 4.49 7.97
CA LEU A 131 9.72 4.59 7.72
C LEU A 131 10.22 6.03 7.58
N THR A 132 9.38 6.97 7.15
CA THR A 132 9.73 8.40 7.10
C THR A 132 9.60 9.12 8.43
N LEU A 133 8.91 8.56 9.42
CA LEU A 133 8.65 9.22 10.71
C LEU A 133 9.92 9.64 11.47
N PRO A 134 10.99 8.83 11.58
CA PRO A 134 12.23 9.24 12.25
C PRO A 134 12.90 10.44 11.59
N TYR A 135 12.91 10.49 10.25
CA TYR A 135 13.47 11.62 9.50
C TYR A 135 12.70 12.92 9.76
N VAL A 136 11.38 12.88 9.80
CA VAL A 136 10.54 14.07 10.07
C VAL A 136 10.75 14.58 11.49
N CYS A 137 10.85 13.68 12.48
CA CYS A 137 11.19 14.05 13.85
C CYS A 137 12.60 14.67 13.92
N LEU A 138 13.55 14.15 13.15
CA LEU A 138 14.90 14.69 13.07
C LEU A 138 14.93 16.10 12.45
N ALA A 139 14.19 16.33 11.36
CA ALA A 139 14.06 17.62 10.71
C ALA A 139 13.58 18.70 11.70
N THR A 140 12.74 18.33 12.66
CA THR A 140 12.30 19.23 13.74
C THR A 140 13.46 19.66 14.65
N LEU A 141 14.32 18.72 15.07
CA LEU A 141 15.51 19.05 15.86
C LEU A 141 16.44 19.98 15.10
N ARG A 142 16.65 19.72 13.80
CA ARG A 142 17.41 20.60 12.90
C ARG A 142 16.83 22.01 12.84
N SER A 143 15.49 22.13 12.81
CA SER A 143 14.83 23.45 12.82
C SER A 143 15.14 24.27 14.07
N GLY A 144 15.35 23.62 15.21
CA GLY A 144 15.74 24.20 16.49
C GLY A 144 17.26 24.31 16.73
N ARG A 145 18.10 23.95 15.73
CA ARG A 145 19.58 23.90 15.85
C ARG A 145 20.08 22.93 16.94
N GLN A 146 19.27 21.92 17.26
CA GLN A 146 19.68 20.93 18.24
C GLN A 146 20.73 19.97 17.67
N PRO A 147 21.70 19.50 18.47
CA PRO A 147 22.70 18.57 18.02
C PRO A 147 22.05 17.20 17.72
N VAL A 148 22.51 16.57 16.66
CA VAL A 148 22.06 15.23 16.23
C VAL A 148 23.28 14.36 16.03
N SER A 149 23.28 13.14 16.62
CA SER A 149 24.35 12.18 16.42
C SER A 149 24.40 11.67 14.98
N LEU A 150 25.60 11.34 14.50
CA LEU A 150 25.77 10.76 13.16
C LEU A 150 24.93 9.47 12.99
N GLY A 151 24.91 8.59 14.00
CA GLY A 151 24.11 7.36 13.95
C GLY A 151 22.62 7.62 13.81
N THR A 152 22.06 8.59 14.55
CA THR A 152 20.64 8.97 14.43
C THR A 152 20.33 9.55 13.05
N ALA A 153 21.20 10.39 12.50
CA ALA A 153 21.03 10.98 11.17
C ALA A 153 21.09 9.90 10.08
N THR A 154 22.08 9.00 10.13
CA THR A 154 22.23 7.90 9.18
C THR A 154 21.03 6.96 9.21
N TYR A 155 20.59 6.55 10.41
CA TYR A 155 19.48 5.61 10.57
C TYR A 155 18.15 6.24 10.10
N ALA A 156 17.89 7.50 10.43
CA ALA A 156 16.71 8.20 9.95
C ALA A 156 16.70 8.38 8.44
N GLY A 157 17.84 8.71 7.83
CA GLY A 157 18.00 8.82 6.39
C GLY A 157 17.80 7.48 5.67
N LEU A 158 18.36 6.38 6.22
CA LEU A 158 18.21 5.04 5.67
C LEU A 158 16.74 4.59 5.65
N LEU A 159 16.04 4.70 6.79
CA LEU A 159 14.64 4.31 6.88
C LEU A 159 13.77 5.15 5.92
N ALA A 160 13.96 6.46 5.89
CA ALA A 160 13.23 7.34 4.99
C ALA A 160 13.48 6.98 3.52
N ALA A 161 14.73 6.70 3.13
CA ALA A 161 15.08 6.28 1.78
C ALA A 161 14.31 5.02 1.34
N ILE A 162 14.27 3.99 2.19
CA ILE A 162 13.51 2.76 1.92
C ILE A 162 12.03 3.08 1.72
N GLY A 163 11.43 3.90 2.59
CA GLY A 163 10.03 4.31 2.49
C GLY A 163 9.72 5.08 1.21
N ILE A 164 10.62 5.96 0.78
CA ILE A 164 10.48 6.77 -0.45
C ILE A 164 10.61 5.90 -1.70
N CYS A 165 11.48 4.88 -1.69
CA CYS A 165 11.70 4.00 -2.83
C CYS A 165 10.50 3.09 -3.17
N PHE A 166 9.46 3.02 -2.33
CA PHE A 166 8.23 2.29 -2.68
C PHE A 166 7.49 2.88 -3.87
N LYS A 167 7.51 4.22 -4.03
CA LYS A 167 6.86 4.91 -5.17
C LYS A 167 7.61 6.20 -5.51
N PRO A 168 7.83 6.50 -6.81
CA PRO A 168 8.52 7.74 -7.21
C PRO A 168 7.78 9.01 -6.73
N TYR A 169 6.47 8.98 -6.63
CA TYR A 169 5.65 10.08 -6.11
C TYR A 169 6.00 10.48 -4.67
N PHE A 170 6.54 9.56 -3.87
CA PHE A 170 6.93 9.84 -2.47
C PHE A 170 8.14 10.75 -2.34
N LEU A 171 8.85 11.05 -3.43
CA LEU A 171 9.87 12.11 -3.46
C LEU A 171 9.30 13.48 -3.07
N ALA A 172 8.00 13.72 -3.24
CA ALA A 172 7.35 14.93 -2.76
C ALA A 172 7.48 15.13 -1.23
N VAL A 173 7.60 14.03 -0.48
CA VAL A 173 7.70 14.06 0.99
C VAL A 173 9.01 14.74 1.45
N PRO A 174 10.22 14.24 1.14
CA PRO A 174 11.45 14.89 1.53
C PRO A 174 11.58 16.28 0.91
N LEU A 175 11.13 16.50 -0.32
CA LEU A 175 11.16 17.81 -0.95
C LEU A 175 10.39 18.86 -0.13
N LEU A 176 9.19 18.55 0.35
CA LEU A 176 8.40 19.49 1.15
C LEU A 176 8.91 19.63 2.59
N VAL A 177 9.44 18.58 3.19
CA VAL A 177 10.08 18.65 4.52
C VAL A 177 11.33 19.53 4.45
N GLU A 178 12.18 19.36 3.43
CA GLU A 178 13.38 20.18 3.23
C GLU A 178 13.03 21.64 2.91
N LEU A 179 12.01 21.86 2.07
CA LEU A 179 11.50 23.20 1.81
C LEU A 179 11.01 23.88 3.09
N TRP A 180 10.20 23.17 3.90
CA TRP A 180 9.74 23.65 5.19
C TRP A 180 10.92 24.03 6.10
N LEU A 181 11.95 23.18 6.17
CA LEU A 181 13.12 23.42 6.99
C LEU A 181 13.93 24.59 6.49
N ALA A 182 14.20 24.69 5.18
CA ALA A 182 14.93 25.78 4.55
C ALA A 182 14.23 27.14 4.78
N LEU A 183 12.90 27.20 4.62
CA LEU A 183 12.10 28.39 4.88
C LEU A 183 12.16 28.80 6.37
N ARG A 184 12.08 27.83 7.28
CA ARG A 184 12.12 28.07 8.70
C ARG A 184 13.51 28.56 9.17
N ARG A 185 14.54 28.01 8.57
CA ARG A 185 15.96 28.37 8.87
C ARG A 185 16.44 29.58 8.08
N ARG A 186 15.73 29.95 7.01
CA ARG A 186 16.14 30.97 6.03
C ARG A 186 17.52 30.69 5.43
N ASP A 187 17.85 29.41 5.24
CA ASP A 187 19.13 28.96 4.70
C ASP A 187 18.92 27.67 3.86
N LEU A 188 19.17 27.76 2.56
CA LEU A 188 19.08 26.65 1.63
C LEU A 188 20.18 25.59 1.83
N ARG A 189 21.31 25.96 2.47
CA ARG A 189 22.40 25.01 2.75
C ARG A 189 21.96 23.93 3.74
N GLU A 190 20.90 24.17 4.49
CA GLU A 190 20.29 23.20 5.40
C GLU A 190 19.73 21.95 4.68
N VAL A 191 19.60 21.95 3.34
CA VAL A 191 19.23 20.78 2.56
C VAL A 191 20.39 19.76 2.48
N VAL A 192 21.65 20.21 2.59
CA VAL A 192 22.82 19.32 2.50
C VAL A 192 23.24 18.86 3.89
N ARG A 193 22.65 17.76 4.34
CA ARG A 193 22.93 17.14 5.64
C ARG A 193 23.14 15.63 5.48
N LEU A 194 23.67 14.98 6.54
CA LEU A 194 23.98 13.56 6.48
C LEU A 194 22.75 12.70 6.15
N GLU A 195 21.60 12.96 6.78
CA GLU A 195 20.36 12.24 6.52
C GLU A 195 19.87 12.39 5.08
N THR A 196 19.98 13.58 4.48
CA THR A 196 19.60 13.80 3.07
C THR A 196 20.61 13.17 2.10
N LEU A 197 21.90 13.25 2.42
CA LEU A 197 22.95 12.57 1.64
C LEU A 197 22.76 11.04 1.65
N VAL A 198 22.42 10.46 2.81
CA VAL A 198 22.11 9.03 2.94
C VAL A 198 20.88 8.68 2.11
N MET A 199 19.81 9.49 2.16
CA MET A 199 18.62 9.25 1.32
C MET A 199 18.95 9.25 -0.18
N VAL A 200 19.75 10.22 -0.63
CA VAL A 200 20.17 10.30 -2.03
C VAL A 200 21.05 9.11 -2.40
N ALA A 201 22.03 8.76 -1.58
CA ALA A 201 22.93 7.64 -1.83
C ALA A 201 22.15 6.31 -1.94
N ILE A 202 21.25 6.04 -1.00
CA ILE A 202 20.41 4.83 -1.03
C ILE A 202 19.46 4.85 -2.24
N GLY A 203 18.87 5.99 -2.58
CA GLY A 203 18.04 6.15 -3.78
C GLY A 203 18.80 5.83 -5.07
N LEU A 204 20.05 6.30 -5.19
CA LEU A 204 20.93 6.00 -6.33
C LEU A 204 21.31 4.50 -6.39
N VAL A 205 21.66 3.92 -5.23
CA VAL A 205 21.96 2.47 -5.14
C VAL A 205 20.72 1.66 -5.52
N TYR A 206 19.53 2.05 -5.04
CA TYR A 206 18.27 1.41 -5.41
C TYR A 206 18.02 1.51 -6.92
N LEU A 207 18.15 2.69 -7.51
CA LEU A 207 17.99 2.88 -8.96
C LEU A 207 18.96 2.00 -9.74
N ALA A 208 20.24 1.97 -9.37
CA ALA A 208 21.23 1.08 -9.96
C ALA A 208 20.85 -0.40 -9.82
N ALA A 209 20.35 -0.80 -8.64
CA ALA A 209 19.88 -2.16 -8.42
C ALA A 209 18.69 -2.52 -9.32
N VAL A 210 17.74 -1.59 -9.56
CA VAL A 210 16.62 -1.81 -10.49
C VAL A 210 17.14 -2.03 -11.92
N PHE A 211 18.12 -1.24 -12.38
CA PHE A 211 18.75 -1.43 -13.69
C PHE A 211 19.44 -2.77 -13.85
N VAL A 212 20.08 -3.27 -12.79
CA VAL A 212 20.86 -4.52 -12.83
C VAL A 212 19.98 -5.76 -12.63
N PHE A 213 19.06 -5.73 -11.66
CA PHE A 213 18.33 -6.91 -11.21
C PHE A 213 16.86 -6.97 -11.70
N ALA A 214 16.34 -5.89 -12.25
CA ALA A 214 14.99 -5.81 -12.79
C ALA A 214 14.91 -4.99 -14.09
N PRO A 215 15.76 -5.24 -15.10
CA PRO A 215 15.77 -4.44 -16.36
C PRO A 215 14.43 -4.55 -17.09
N ASP A 216 13.80 -5.72 -17.12
CA ASP A 216 12.51 -5.93 -17.79
C ASP A 216 11.38 -5.10 -17.16
N TYR A 217 11.45 -4.82 -15.85
CA TYR A 217 10.54 -3.87 -15.22
C TYR A 217 10.62 -2.49 -15.89
N LEU A 218 11.82 -1.97 -16.13
CA LEU A 218 12.03 -0.64 -16.72
C LEU A 218 11.67 -0.60 -18.21
N TYR A 219 12.04 -1.63 -18.96
CA TYR A 219 11.96 -1.60 -20.43
C TYR A 219 10.67 -2.21 -21.00
N ARG A 220 9.92 -2.98 -20.21
CA ARG A 220 8.64 -3.61 -20.59
C ARG A 220 7.48 -3.13 -19.72
N VAL A 221 7.54 -3.38 -18.42
CA VAL A 221 6.41 -3.12 -17.53
C VAL A 221 6.09 -1.63 -17.42
N VAL A 222 7.09 -0.77 -17.23
CA VAL A 222 6.88 0.68 -17.09
C VAL A 222 6.30 1.31 -18.36
N PRO A 223 6.81 1.06 -19.60
CA PRO A 223 6.21 1.59 -20.81
C PRO A 223 4.76 1.16 -21.04
N ASP A 224 4.44 -0.10 -20.77
CA ASP A 224 3.08 -0.62 -20.92
C ASP A 224 2.14 -0.05 -19.87
N ALA A 225 2.60 0.08 -18.62
CA ALA A 225 1.86 0.73 -17.55
C ALA A 225 1.58 2.21 -17.86
N MET A 226 2.56 2.96 -18.40
CA MET A 226 2.36 4.36 -18.80
C MET A 226 1.29 4.51 -19.89
N ALA A 227 1.12 3.52 -20.77
CA ALA A 227 0.09 3.53 -21.80
C ALA A 227 -1.30 3.17 -21.26
N THR A 228 -1.38 2.26 -20.27
CA THR A 228 -2.63 1.58 -19.90
C THR A 228 -3.16 1.92 -18.51
N TYR A 229 -2.31 2.35 -17.58
CA TYR A 229 -2.72 2.54 -16.19
C TYR A 229 -3.72 3.68 -15.96
N SER A 230 -3.92 4.56 -16.96
CA SER A 230 -4.99 5.57 -16.95
C SER A 230 -6.41 4.96 -16.89
N GLY A 231 -6.60 3.70 -17.29
CA GLY A 231 -7.87 3.01 -17.13
C GLY A 231 -8.41 2.91 -15.69
N PHE A 232 -7.55 3.18 -14.70
CA PHE A 232 -7.93 3.24 -13.28
C PHE A 232 -8.05 4.67 -12.73
N GLU A 233 -7.99 5.71 -13.56
CA GLU A 233 -8.13 7.09 -13.09
C GLU A 233 -9.56 7.39 -12.67
N SER A 234 -9.70 8.04 -11.50
CA SER A 234 -10.98 8.53 -10.99
C SER A 234 -11.17 10.00 -11.31
N GLY A 235 -12.43 10.42 -11.38
CA GLY A 235 -12.79 11.82 -11.54
C GLY A 235 -12.36 12.68 -10.34
N MET A 236 -12.02 13.95 -10.57
CA MET A 236 -11.57 14.85 -9.49
C MET A 236 -12.57 14.95 -8.34
N ASN A 237 -13.87 14.95 -8.64
CA ASN A 237 -14.93 15.01 -7.60
C ASN A 237 -14.92 13.76 -6.72
N GLU A 238 -14.66 12.58 -7.29
CA GLU A 238 -14.54 11.33 -6.54
C GLU A 238 -13.30 11.35 -5.65
N ILE A 239 -12.16 11.79 -6.20
CA ILE A 239 -10.91 11.95 -5.44
C ILE A 239 -11.11 12.91 -4.26
N LEU A 240 -11.72 14.07 -4.49
CA LEU A 240 -11.97 15.06 -3.43
C LEU A 240 -12.95 14.53 -2.37
N SER A 241 -13.95 13.74 -2.76
CA SER A 241 -14.88 13.09 -1.84
C SER A 241 -14.16 12.10 -0.92
N GLU A 242 -13.29 11.26 -1.49
CA GLU A 242 -12.48 10.32 -0.71
C GLU A 242 -11.48 11.04 0.22
N VAL A 243 -10.83 12.10 -0.27
CA VAL A 243 -9.94 12.95 0.55
C VAL A 243 -10.71 13.54 1.73
N ALA A 244 -11.91 14.10 1.48
CA ALA A 244 -12.75 14.68 2.52
C ALA A 244 -13.19 13.62 3.55
N GLY A 245 -13.61 12.44 3.09
CA GLY A 245 -14.03 11.33 3.95
C GLY A 245 -12.92 10.87 4.90
N VAL A 246 -11.71 10.66 4.38
CA VAL A 246 -10.57 10.19 5.17
C VAL A 246 -10.03 11.28 6.11
N LEU A 247 -10.05 12.55 5.68
CA LEU A 247 -9.40 13.65 6.42
C LEU A 247 -10.33 14.42 7.37
N LEU A 248 -11.63 14.15 7.42
CA LEU A 248 -12.57 14.90 8.26
C LEU A 248 -12.11 14.99 9.73
N PHE A 249 -11.98 13.86 10.41
CA PHE A 249 -11.57 13.85 11.82
C PHE A 249 -10.10 14.29 12.03
N PRO A 250 -9.13 13.88 11.21
CA PRO A 250 -7.78 14.42 11.26
C PRO A 250 -7.71 15.95 11.19
N VAL A 251 -8.43 16.56 10.26
CA VAL A 251 -8.45 18.02 10.09
C VAL A 251 -9.15 18.69 11.28
N LEU A 252 -10.27 18.16 11.77
CA LEU A 252 -10.95 18.67 12.97
C LEU A 252 -10.01 18.62 14.19
N ALA A 253 -9.30 17.51 14.40
CA ALA A 253 -8.33 17.39 15.49
C ALA A 253 -7.24 18.46 15.39
N MET A 254 -6.71 18.71 14.19
CA MET A 254 -5.69 19.73 13.97
C MET A 254 -6.23 21.14 14.14
N LEU A 255 -7.43 21.45 13.66
CA LEU A 255 -8.09 22.74 13.88
C LEU A 255 -8.27 23.05 15.38
N PHE A 256 -8.79 22.10 16.15
CA PHE A 256 -8.87 22.24 17.61
C PHE A 256 -7.50 22.44 18.23
N GLY A 257 -6.47 21.76 17.73
CA GLY A 257 -5.09 21.94 18.16
C GLY A 257 -4.58 23.38 17.91
N ILE A 258 -4.80 23.92 16.73
CA ILE A 258 -4.43 25.30 16.37
C ILE A 258 -5.17 26.30 17.25
N LEU A 259 -6.48 26.15 17.44
CA LEU A 259 -7.29 27.02 18.30
C LEU A 259 -6.86 26.94 19.76
N ALA A 260 -6.41 25.78 20.23
CA ALA A 260 -5.95 25.56 21.59
C ALA A 260 -4.61 26.24 21.88
N LEU A 261 -3.65 26.09 20.97
CA LEU A 261 -2.29 26.56 21.15
C LEU A 261 -2.06 27.95 20.55
N ARG A 262 -2.94 28.39 19.65
CA ARG A 262 -2.87 29.64 18.87
C ARG A 262 -1.54 29.81 18.10
N ARG A 263 -0.86 28.71 17.86
CA ARG A 263 0.37 28.62 17.06
C ARG A 263 0.54 27.19 16.57
N ILE A 264 1.33 26.99 15.54
CA ILE A 264 1.75 25.64 15.09
C ILE A 264 3.12 25.35 15.70
N ASP A 265 3.20 24.28 16.50
CA ASP A 265 4.48 23.80 17.01
C ASP A 265 5.38 23.35 15.84
N PRO A 266 6.70 23.54 15.90
CA PRO A 266 7.61 23.11 14.84
C PRO A 266 7.50 21.64 14.46
N LEU A 267 7.30 20.74 15.41
CA LEU A 267 7.09 19.32 15.13
C LEU A 267 5.76 19.08 14.37
N SER A 268 4.69 19.78 14.77
CA SER A 268 3.45 19.79 14.00
C SER A 268 3.65 20.33 12.59
N GLY A 269 4.46 21.38 12.45
CA GLY A 269 4.79 21.95 11.13
C GLY A 269 5.51 20.96 10.22
N ALA A 270 6.49 20.22 10.75
CA ALA A 270 7.18 19.17 10.01
C ALA A 270 6.23 18.03 9.60
N PHE A 271 5.33 17.60 10.50
CA PHE A 271 4.32 16.61 10.18
C PHE A 271 3.34 17.09 9.11
N LEU A 272 2.91 18.36 9.16
CA LEU A 272 2.04 18.92 8.12
C LEU A 272 2.74 19.05 6.77
N ALA A 273 4.03 19.42 6.73
CA ALA A 273 4.81 19.42 5.49
C ALA A 273 4.88 18.00 4.89
N THR A 274 5.10 16.99 5.73
CA THR A 274 5.07 15.57 5.33
C THR A 274 3.69 15.16 4.81
N ALA A 275 2.61 15.50 5.52
CA ALA A 275 1.24 15.24 5.09
C ALA A 275 0.95 15.88 3.72
N THR A 276 1.41 17.11 3.49
CA THR A 276 1.26 17.79 2.19
C THR A 276 2.02 17.05 1.09
N GLY A 277 3.21 16.49 1.38
CA GLY A 277 3.98 15.66 0.45
C GLY A 277 3.23 14.40 0.04
N TYR A 278 2.64 13.69 0.99
CA TYR A 278 1.80 12.52 0.71
C TYR A 278 0.49 12.88 -0.01
N LEU A 279 -0.13 14.01 0.32
CA LEU A 279 -1.31 14.49 -0.38
C LEU A 279 -1.00 14.80 -1.85
N LEU A 280 0.12 15.49 -2.12
CA LEU A 280 0.58 15.74 -3.48
C LEU A 280 0.84 14.42 -4.22
N ALA A 281 1.49 13.44 -3.56
CA ALA A 281 1.70 12.12 -4.13
C ALA A 281 0.39 11.38 -4.45
N ALA A 282 -0.64 11.49 -3.59
CA ALA A 282 -1.95 10.89 -3.82
C ALA A 282 -2.68 11.55 -4.99
N LEU A 283 -2.68 12.90 -5.05
CA LEU A 283 -3.33 13.65 -6.12
C LEU A 283 -2.67 13.41 -7.49
N LEU A 284 -1.34 13.31 -7.55
CA LEU A 284 -0.61 13.02 -8.79
C LEU A 284 -0.92 11.63 -9.35
N GLN A 285 -1.33 10.68 -8.52
CA GLN A 285 -1.71 9.34 -8.95
C GLN A 285 -3.13 9.28 -9.54
N GLN A 286 -4.01 10.23 -9.26
CA GLN A 286 -5.37 10.37 -9.79
C GLN A 286 -6.26 9.11 -9.63
N LYS A 287 -6.10 8.35 -8.52
CA LYS A 287 -6.87 7.11 -8.31
C LYS A 287 -7.96 7.24 -7.25
N GLY A 288 -7.85 8.18 -6.31
CA GLY A 288 -8.82 8.36 -5.22
C GLY A 288 -8.88 7.21 -4.22
N TRP A 289 -7.89 6.32 -4.18
CA TRP A 289 -7.92 5.16 -3.29
C TRP A 289 -7.55 5.56 -1.86
N GLN A 290 -8.36 5.13 -0.90
CA GLN A 290 -8.24 5.50 0.52
C GLN A 290 -6.84 5.26 1.09
N TYR A 291 -6.20 4.15 0.73
CA TYR A 291 -4.87 3.83 1.23
C TYR A 291 -3.79 4.84 0.77
N GLN A 292 -3.99 5.54 -0.36
CA GLN A 292 -3.08 6.60 -0.80
C GLN A 292 -3.23 7.88 0.03
N ILE A 293 -4.41 8.10 0.62
CA ILE A 293 -4.71 9.26 1.46
C ILE A 293 -4.37 8.97 2.93
N MET A 294 -4.31 7.71 3.33
CA MET A 294 -4.04 7.30 4.71
C MET A 294 -2.75 7.91 5.30
N PRO A 295 -1.59 8.00 4.60
CA PRO A 295 -0.40 8.66 5.14
C PRO A 295 -0.64 10.12 5.51
N VAL A 296 -1.51 10.82 4.75
CA VAL A 296 -1.91 12.21 5.06
C VAL A 296 -2.61 12.25 6.41
N ALA A 297 -3.59 11.36 6.61
CA ALA A 297 -4.33 11.26 7.89
C ALA A 297 -3.40 10.94 9.06
N LEU A 298 -2.47 9.99 8.89
CA LEU A 298 -1.47 9.63 9.90
C LEU A 298 -0.67 10.85 10.36
N TYR A 299 -0.15 11.63 9.41
CA TYR A 299 0.70 12.79 9.74
C TYR A 299 -0.11 13.99 10.23
N VAL A 300 -1.33 14.22 9.77
CA VAL A 300 -2.21 15.27 10.32
C VAL A 300 -2.61 14.95 11.76
N LEU A 301 -2.93 13.69 12.06
CA LEU A 301 -3.23 13.27 13.45
C LEU A 301 -2.00 13.31 14.34
N ALA A 302 -0.82 12.94 13.84
CA ALA A 302 0.44 13.12 14.58
C ALA A 302 0.69 14.60 14.89
N ALA A 303 0.44 15.50 13.94
CA ALA A 303 0.52 16.96 14.17
C ALA A 303 -0.50 17.41 15.25
N ALA A 304 -1.73 16.91 15.21
CA ALA A 304 -2.73 17.20 16.23
C ALA A 304 -2.32 16.65 17.61
N ALA A 305 -1.71 15.46 17.67
CA ALA A 305 -1.18 14.88 18.91
C ALA A 305 -0.09 15.76 19.55
N VAL A 306 0.78 16.37 18.73
CA VAL A 306 1.76 17.36 19.22
C VAL A 306 1.06 18.57 19.81
N GLN A 307 0.08 19.13 19.11
CA GLN A 307 -0.71 20.26 19.63
C GLN A 307 -1.43 19.91 20.94
N MET A 308 -2.01 18.70 21.01
CA MET A 308 -2.63 18.19 22.21
C MET A 308 -1.65 18.09 23.39
N ALA A 309 -0.41 17.65 23.16
CA ALA A 309 0.60 17.50 24.18
C ALA A 309 0.93 18.83 24.86
N PHE A 310 1.02 19.90 24.09
CA PHE A 310 1.38 21.25 24.59
C PHE A 310 0.18 22.13 24.95
N ALA A 311 -1.04 21.79 24.49
CA ALA A 311 -2.24 22.55 24.80
C ALA A 311 -2.85 22.15 26.15
N LYS A 312 -3.32 23.13 26.93
CA LYS A 312 -4.18 22.88 28.10
C LYS A 312 -5.66 22.93 27.72
N ARG A 313 -6.03 23.89 26.85
CA ARG A 313 -7.39 24.08 26.36
C ARG A 313 -7.71 23.08 25.25
N PHE A 314 -8.92 22.58 25.21
CA PHE A 314 -9.43 21.64 24.18
C PHE A 314 -8.68 20.30 24.07
N ARG A 315 -7.75 19.98 25.00
CA ARG A 315 -7.01 18.70 24.98
C ARG A 315 -7.94 17.49 24.87
N GLY A 316 -9.07 17.48 25.58
CA GLY A 316 -10.07 16.39 25.51
C GLY A 316 -10.74 16.27 24.13
N LEU A 317 -11.04 17.41 23.47
CA LEU A 317 -11.63 17.38 22.12
C LEU A 317 -10.63 16.87 21.07
N ILE A 318 -9.36 17.28 21.17
CA ILE A 318 -8.30 16.80 20.29
C ILE A 318 -8.12 15.29 20.49
N ALA A 319 -8.04 14.83 21.75
CA ALA A 319 -7.94 13.41 22.08
C ALA A 319 -9.15 12.61 21.56
N ALA A 320 -10.37 13.13 21.72
CA ALA A 320 -11.57 12.50 21.19
C ALA A 320 -11.56 12.39 19.67
N ALA A 321 -11.15 13.45 18.96
CA ALA A 321 -11.06 13.43 17.50
C ALA A 321 -10.01 12.43 17.00
N ILE A 322 -8.83 12.35 17.65
CA ILE A 322 -7.81 11.33 17.37
C ILE A 322 -8.37 9.93 17.63
N GLY A 323 -9.03 9.75 18.79
CA GLY A 323 -9.64 8.47 19.16
C GLY A 323 -10.69 8.01 18.16
N LEU A 324 -11.59 8.89 17.72
CA LEU A 324 -12.61 8.59 16.71
C LEU A 324 -11.99 8.25 15.35
N ALA A 325 -10.97 9.02 14.94
CA ALA A 325 -10.25 8.77 13.69
C ALA A 325 -9.56 7.40 13.66
N CYS A 326 -9.03 6.93 14.80
CA CYS A 326 -8.44 5.60 14.92
C CYS A 326 -9.48 4.50 15.13
N ALA A 327 -10.53 4.75 15.90
CA ALA A 327 -11.53 3.75 16.24
C ALA A 327 -12.37 3.33 15.04
N PHE A 328 -12.77 4.28 14.18
CA PHE A 328 -13.63 3.99 13.05
C PHE A 328 -13.02 2.96 12.07
N PRO A 329 -11.78 3.12 11.56
CA PRO A 329 -11.15 2.12 10.70
C PRO A 329 -10.95 0.76 11.38
N VAL A 330 -10.59 0.76 12.67
CA VAL A 330 -10.43 -0.48 13.45
C VAL A 330 -11.76 -1.22 13.58
N LEU A 331 -12.81 -0.52 14.01
CA LEU A 331 -14.12 -1.12 14.18
C LEU A 331 -14.71 -1.61 12.85
N SER A 332 -14.53 -0.84 11.77
CA SER A 332 -14.93 -1.24 10.43
C SER A 332 -14.18 -2.49 9.97
N PHE A 333 -12.88 -2.55 10.20
CA PHE A 333 -12.05 -3.71 9.85
C PHE A 333 -12.43 -4.97 10.64
N VAL A 334 -12.62 -4.82 11.96
CA VAL A 334 -13.05 -5.93 12.83
C VAL A 334 -14.47 -6.40 12.46
N TRP A 335 -15.38 -5.47 12.19
CA TRP A 335 -16.74 -5.79 11.76
C TRP A 335 -16.74 -6.56 10.44
N ASP A 336 -16.00 -6.09 9.42
CA ASP A 336 -15.85 -6.80 8.15
C ASP A 336 -15.21 -8.18 8.37
N GLY A 337 -14.16 -8.25 9.19
CA GLY A 337 -13.44 -9.50 9.48
C GLY A 337 -14.28 -10.56 10.18
N LEU A 338 -15.22 -10.16 11.06
CA LEU A 338 -16.15 -11.05 11.78
C LEU A 338 -17.43 -11.35 10.98
N SER A 339 -17.73 -10.58 9.93
CA SER A 339 -18.92 -10.77 9.12
C SER A 339 -18.86 -12.09 8.34
N PRO A 340 -19.95 -12.90 8.30
CA PRO A 340 -20.00 -14.13 7.50
C PRO A 340 -19.79 -13.89 5.99
N ASN A 341 -20.09 -12.69 5.51
CA ASN A 341 -19.89 -12.26 4.12
C ASN A 341 -18.73 -11.26 3.98
N GLY A 342 -17.94 -11.08 5.02
CA GLY A 342 -16.82 -10.16 5.04
C GLY A 342 -15.61 -10.67 4.26
N THR A 343 -14.62 -9.80 4.10
CA THR A 343 -13.42 -10.10 3.30
C THR A 343 -12.71 -11.35 3.80
N SER A 344 -12.51 -11.49 5.12
CA SER A 344 -11.82 -12.66 5.67
C SER A 344 -12.58 -13.96 5.44
N ALA A 345 -13.91 -13.95 5.60
CA ALA A 345 -14.74 -15.12 5.36
C ALA A 345 -14.66 -15.57 3.88
N ARG A 346 -14.70 -14.62 2.94
CA ARG A 346 -14.57 -14.93 1.50
C ARG A 346 -13.19 -15.46 1.15
N VAL A 347 -12.13 -14.87 1.72
CA VAL A 347 -10.75 -15.35 1.53
C VAL A 347 -10.60 -16.77 2.04
N PHE A 348 -11.03 -17.07 3.27
CA PHE A 348 -10.93 -18.41 3.86
C PHE A 348 -11.77 -19.46 3.09
N ALA A 349 -12.93 -19.06 2.56
CA ALA A 349 -13.72 -19.93 1.71
C ALA A 349 -13.03 -20.24 0.37
N LEU A 350 -12.35 -19.27 -0.24
CA LEU A 350 -11.52 -19.50 -1.42
C LEU A 350 -10.30 -20.38 -1.10
N GLU A 351 -9.63 -20.18 0.04
CA GLU A 351 -8.55 -21.06 0.49
C GLU A 351 -9.00 -22.53 0.52
N GLN A 352 -10.16 -22.81 1.09
CA GLN A 352 -10.70 -24.20 1.14
C GLN A 352 -10.91 -24.83 -0.25
N VAL A 353 -11.22 -24.01 -1.26
CA VAL A 353 -11.31 -24.50 -2.65
C VAL A 353 -9.92 -24.76 -3.22
N LEU A 354 -8.96 -23.84 -2.97
CA LEU A 354 -7.60 -23.92 -3.49
C LEU A 354 -6.76 -25.00 -2.80
N ASP A 355 -6.96 -25.25 -1.50
CA ASP A 355 -6.20 -26.25 -0.73
C ASP A 355 -6.45 -27.71 -1.11
N ARG A 356 -7.32 -27.96 -2.06
CA ARG A 356 -7.56 -29.33 -2.55
C ARG A 356 -6.30 -29.91 -3.20
N PRO A 357 -5.98 -31.20 -2.96
CA PRO A 357 -4.75 -31.83 -3.48
C PRO A 357 -4.62 -31.82 -5.01
N ALA A 358 -5.73 -31.73 -5.73
CA ALA A 358 -5.75 -31.69 -7.20
C ALA A 358 -5.63 -30.27 -7.79
N VAL A 359 -5.31 -29.26 -6.97
CA VAL A 359 -5.14 -27.87 -7.41
C VAL A 359 -3.72 -27.45 -7.10
N ASP A 360 -2.93 -27.12 -8.11
CA ASP A 360 -1.58 -26.59 -7.99
C ASP A 360 -1.48 -25.16 -8.53
N SER A 361 -2.34 -24.83 -9.49
CA SER A 361 -2.33 -23.55 -10.19
C SER A 361 -3.72 -22.93 -10.30
N VAL A 362 -3.75 -21.58 -10.27
CA VAL A 362 -4.98 -20.79 -10.35
C VAL A 362 -4.76 -19.52 -11.14
N TYR A 363 -5.76 -19.12 -11.90
CA TYR A 363 -5.86 -17.80 -12.48
C TYR A 363 -7.26 -17.24 -12.31
N ALA A 364 -7.35 -15.91 -12.14
CA ALA A 364 -8.64 -15.23 -12.11
C ALA A 364 -8.65 -14.03 -13.07
N PHE A 365 -9.68 -13.94 -13.88
CA PHE A 365 -9.97 -12.74 -14.66
C PHE A 365 -10.60 -11.69 -13.74
N ILE A 366 -9.75 -10.82 -13.21
CA ILE A 366 -10.05 -9.78 -12.23
C ILE A 366 -9.30 -8.50 -12.56
N THR A 367 -9.83 -7.34 -12.18
CA THR A 367 -9.12 -6.06 -12.20
C THR A 367 -8.74 -5.56 -10.81
N SER A 368 -9.14 -6.30 -9.77
CA SER A 368 -8.76 -6.03 -8.37
C SER A 368 -8.26 -7.33 -7.72
N PRO A 369 -7.12 -7.31 -7.03
CA PRO A 369 -6.57 -8.49 -6.36
C PRO A 369 -7.38 -8.95 -5.12
N ARG A 370 -8.45 -8.21 -4.79
CA ARG A 370 -9.28 -8.43 -3.59
C ARG A 370 -9.83 -9.86 -3.56
N ASP A 371 -9.81 -10.46 -2.37
CA ASP A 371 -10.23 -11.80 -2.03
C ASP A 371 -9.32 -12.91 -2.62
N MET A 372 -8.93 -12.81 -3.90
CA MET A 372 -8.17 -13.85 -4.59
C MET A 372 -6.71 -13.96 -4.11
N HIS A 373 -5.94 -12.87 -4.13
CA HIS A 373 -4.51 -12.94 -3.79
C HIS A 373 -4.21 -13.30 -2.34
N PRO A 374 -4.98 -12.85 -1.33
CA PRO A 374 -4.80 -13.38 0.01
C PRO A 374 -5.01 -14.90 0.09
N ALA A 375 -6.00 -15.45 -0.64
CA ALA A 375 -6.26 -16.88 -0.68
C ALA A 375 -5.14 -17.65 -1.38
N VAL A 376 -4.66 -17.15 -2.53
CA VAL A 376 -3.53 -17.74 -3.28
C VAL A 376 -2.26 -17.76 -2.43
N LEU A 377 -1.93 -16.64 -1.77
CA LEU A 377 -0.77 -16.55 -0.89
C LEU A 377 -0.83 -17.57 0.25
N GLN A 378 -1.99 -17.69 0.91
CA GLN A 378 -2.16 -18.55 2.07
C GLN A 378 -2.18 -20.04 1.69
N SER A 379 -2.82 -20.40 0.59
CA SER A 379 -2.85 -21.78 0.09
C SER A 379 -1.54 -22.23 -0.57
N GLY A 380 -0.60 -21.30 -0.82
CA GLY A 380 0.69 -21.59 -1.44
C GLY A 380 0.58 -22.04 -2.90
N LYS A 381 -0.54 -21.75 -3.58
CA LYS A 381 -0.76 -22.14 -4.98
C LYS A 381 -0.05 -21.22 -5.95
N THR A 382 0.23 -21.73 -7.14
CA THR A 382 0.87 -20.96 -8.20
C THR A 382 -0.18 -20.08 -8.90
N TRP A 383 0.05 -18.78 -8.95
CA TRP A 383 -0.67 -17.86 -9.82
C TRP A 383 -0.16 -18.02 -11.25
N ALA A 384 -1.04 -18.33 -12.19
CA ALA A 384 -0.65 -18.77 -13.54
C ALA A 384 -0.34 -17.62 -14.52
N ASP A 385 -0.07 -16.42 -14.03
CA ASP A 385 0.34 -15.28 -14.85
C ASP A 385 1.42 -14.43 -14.16
N ALA A 386 2.12 -13.62 -14.95
CA ALA A 386 3.09 -12.66 -14.42
C ALA A 386 2.39 -11.51 -13.68
N TYR A 387 1.27 -11.01 -14.19
CA TYR A 387 0.51 -9.93 -13.57
C TYR A 387 -0.55 -10.45 -12.60
N GLY A 388 -0.70 -9.77 -11.47
CA GLY A 388 -1.68 -10.14 -10.44
C GLY A 388 -3.13 -9.88 -10.81
N VAL A 389 -3.40 -9.10 -11.85
CA VAL A 389 -4.75 -8.76 -12.34
C VAL A 389 -4.69 -8.49 -13.84
N ALA A 390 -5.83 -8.48 -14.50
CA ALA A 390 -5.96 -8.05 -15.91
C ALA A 390 -5.73 -6.54 -16.05
N ILE A 391 -4.49 -6.10 -15.78
CA ILE A 391 -4.11 -4.68 -15.56
C ILE A 391 -4.33 -3.81 -16.80
N PHE A 392 -4.28 -4.39 -17.99
CA PHE A 392 -4.42 -3.66 -19.26
C PHE A 392 -5.88 -3.52 -19.71
N LEU A 393 -6.79 -4.34 -19.18
CA LEU A 393 -8.18 -4.42 -19.62
C LEU A 393 -9.00 -3.13 -19.39
N PRO A 394 -8.89 -2.40 -18.25
CA PRO A 394 -9.64 -1.17 -18.05
C PRO A 394 -9.38 -0.13 -19.15
N ALA A 395 -8.11 0.14 -19.47
CA ALA A 395 -7.76 1.09 -20.52
C ALA A 395 -8.25 0.67 -21.90
N HIS A 396 -8.22 -0.65 -22.20
CA HIS A 396 -8.78 -1.21 -23.42
C HIS A 396 -10.28 -0.93 -23.53
N LEU A 397 -11.05 -1.23 -22.49
CA LEU A 397 -12.51 -1.04 -22.50
C LEU A 397 -12.89 0.43 -22.55
N HIS A 398 -12.18 1.31 -21.84
CA HIS A 398 -12.36 2.76 -21.96
C HIS A 398 -12.05 3.27 -23.39
N ALA A 399 -11.02 2.73 -24.03
CA ALA A 399 -10.68 3.09 -25.39
C ALA A 399 -11.70 2.59 -26.42
N LEU A 400 -12.31 1.41 -26.19
CA LEU A 400 -13.40 0.90 -27.04
C LEU A 400 -14.69 1.73 -26.91
N ALA A 401 -14.95 2.25 -25.72
CA ALA A 401 -16.13 3.08 -25.46
C ALA A 401 -15.99 4.53 -25.98
N ALA A 402 -14.80 4.98 -26.38
CA ALA A 402 -14.57 6.31 -26.88
C ALA A 402 -15.02 6.47 -28.35
N GLU A 403 -15.72 7.56 -28.67
CA GLU A 403 -16.15 7.88 -30.04
C GLU A 403 -14.96 8.10 -30.99
N THR A 404 -13.91 8.75 -30.49
CA THR A 404 -12.63 8.94 -31.21
C THR A 404 -11.48 8.47 -30.34
N ARG A 405 -10.49 7.80 -30.93
CA ARG A 405 -9.38 7.20 -30.18
C ARG A 405 -8.09 7.97 -30.39
N SER A 406 -7.51 8.44 -29.31
CA SER A 406 -6.17 9.03 -29.30
C SER A 406 -5.10 7.95 -29.61
N PRO A 407 -3.87 8.34 -30.02
CA PRO A 407 -2.77 7.39 -30.20
C PRO A 407 -2.46 6.56 -28.96
N ARG A 408 -2.59 7.13 -27.75
CA ARG A 408 -2.43 6.43 -26.47
C ARG A 408 -3.48 5.35 -26.28
N GLN A 409 -4.75 5.63 -26.59
CA GLN A 409 -5.83 4.65 -26.51
C GLN A 409 -5.69 3.52 -27.53
N GLN A 410 -5.25 3.82 -28.75
CA GLN A 410 -4.95 2.79 -29.75
C GLN A 410 -3.83 1.87 -29.27
N ARG A 411 -2.77 2.43 -28.68
CA ARG A 411 -1.68 1.66 -28.06
C ARG A 411 -2.17 0.79 -26.90
N ALA A 412 -3.06 1.32 -26.05
CA ALA A 412 -3.64 0.56 -24.94
C ALA A 412 -4.44 -0.65 -25.43
N ILE A 413 -5.22 -0.51 -26.50
CA ILE A 413 -5.92 -1.64 -27.14
C ILE A 413 -4.91 -2.67 -27.63
N ALA A 414 -3.89 -2.25 -28.39
CA ALA A 414 -2.89 -3.17 -28.94
C ALA A 414 -2.13 -3.94 -27.86
N ILE A 415 -1.70 -3.28 -26.77
CA ILE A 415 -1.04 -3.91 -25.62
C ILE A 415 -1.99 -4.94 -24.97
N SER A 416 -3.23 -4.57 -24.73
CA SER A 416 -4.21 -5.46 -24.07
C SER A 416 -4.55 -6.67 -24.92
N GLN A 417 -4.71 -6.49 -26.24
CA GLN A 417 -4.98 -7.61 -27.17
C GLN A 417 -3.80 -8.56 -27.22
N ALA A 418 -2.59 -8.05 -27.43
CA ALA A 418 -1.37 -8.88 -27.48
C ALA A 418 -1.16 -9.64 -26.16
N TYR A 419 -1.43 -9.01 -25.01
CA TYR A 419 -1.37 -9.67 -23.70
C TYR A 419 -2.41 -10.79 -23.58
N LEU A 420 -3.67 -10.55 -23.98
CA LEU A 420 -4.72 -11.57 -23.89
C LEU A 420 -4.45 -12.74 -24.83
N GLU A 421 -3.99 -12.50 -26.05
CA GLU A 421 -3.61 -13.54 -26.99
C GLU A 421 -2.44 -14.39 -26.46
N ASP A 422 -1.41 -13.78 -25.89
CA ASP A 422 -0.29 -14.47 -25.24
C ASP A 422 -0.77 -15.30 -24.04
N LEU A 423 -1.57 -14.70 -23.16
CA LEU A 423 -2.14 -15.35 -21.98
C LEU A 423 -2.95 -16.59 -22.36
N LEU A 424 -3.87 -16.45 -23.30
CA LEU A 424 -4.71 -17.58 -23.77
C LEU A 424 -3.88 -18.64 -24.48
N GLY A 425 -2.85 -18.24 -25.23
CA GLY A 425 -1.89 -19.17 -25.86
C GLY A 425 -1.11 -19.98 -24.82
N ARG A 426 -0.65 -19.33 -23.74
CA ARG A 426 0.02 -20.03 -22.62
C ARG A 426 -0.93 -20.99 -21.91
N PHE A 427 -2.18 -20.59 -21.68
CA PHE A 427 -3.20 -21.45 -21.06
C PHE A 427 -3.62 -22.62 -21.94
N ALA A 428 -3.59 -22.47 -23.27
CA ALA A 428 -3.81 -23.60 -24.18
C ALA A 428 -2.68 -24.64 -24.07
N ALA A 429 -1.45 -24.21 -23.81
CA ALA A 429 -0.30 -25.10 -23.62
C ALA A 429 -0.19 -25.70 -22.22
N ALA A 430 -0.52 -24.91 -21.18
CA ALA A 430 -0.45 -25.27 -19.77
C ALA A 430 -1.66 -24.64 -19.03
N PRO A 431 -2.84 -25.29 -19.07
CA PRO A 431 -4.04 -24.74 -18.47
C PRO A 431 -3.94 -24.74 -16.94
N PRO A 432 -4.34 -23.65 -16.23
CA PRO A 432 -4.41 -23.64 -14.79
C PRO A 432 -5.50 -24.58 -14.27
N ASP A 433 -5.30 -25.21 -13.11
CA ASP A 433 -6.28 -26.15 -12.54
C ASP A 433 -7.60 -25.48 -12.19
N ILE A 434 -7.54 -24.19 -11.78
CA ILE A 434 -8.72 -23.37 -11.50
C ILE A 434 -8.66 -22.08 -12.33
N LEU A 435 -9.73 -21.85 -13.09
CA LEU A 435 -10.06 -20.54 -13.66
C LEU A 435 -11.19 -19.89 -12.87
N ALA A 436 -11.03 -18.63 -12.53
CA ALA A 436 -12.04 -17.83 -11.83
C ALA A 436 -12.42 -16.60 -12.64
N PHE A 437 -13.69 -16.23 -12.64
CA PHE A 437 -14.19 -15.03 -13.31
C PHE A 437 -14.97 -14.18 -12.31
N ASP A 438 -14.61 -12.91 -12.22
CA ASP A 438 -15.29 -11.95 -11.35
C ASP A 438 -16.70 -11.65 -11.88
N ALA A 439 -17.70 -12.14 -11.20
CA ALA A 439 -19.12 -11.93 -11.50
C ALA A 439 -19.74 -10.79 -10.66
N ALA A 440 -18.94 -10.03 -9.88
CA ALA A 440 -19.46 -8.92 -9.10
C ALA A 440 -20.06 -7.84 -9.99
N ARG A 441 -21.11 -7.18 -9.49
CA ARG A 441 -21.73 -6.03 -10.15
C ARG A 441 -20.75 -4.87 -10.37
N PHE A 442 -19.84 -4.65 -9.43
CA PHE A 442 -18.78 -3.65 -9.53
C PHE A 442 -17.42 -4.31 -9.80
N LYS A 443 -16.74 -3.85 -10.85
CA LYS A 443 -15.38 -4.27 -11.23
C LYS A 443 -14.51 -3.04 -11.39
N LEU A 444 -13.38 -3.01 -10.71
CA LEU A 444 -12.51 -1.84 -10.63
C LEU A 444 -12.03 -1.40 -12.03
N GLY A 445 -12.23 -0.13 -12.36
CA GLY A 445 -11.75 0.47 -13.62
C GLY A 445 -12.53 0.03 -14.87
N ILE A 446 -13.54 -0.84 -14.77
CA ILE A 446 -14.34 -1.26 -15.93
C ILE A 446 -15.52 -0.32 -16.13
N PRO A 447 -15.65 0.31 -17.33
CA PRO A 447 -16.81 1.13 -17.63
C PRO A 447 -18.07 0.25 -17.73
N ASN A 448 -19.19 0.72 -17.21
CA ASN A 448 -20.47 -0.03 -17.17
C ASN A 448 -20.29 -1.45 -16.57
N ALA A 449 -19.50 -1.57 -15.51
CA ALA A 449 -19.08 -2.84 -14.89
C ALA A 449 -20.25 -3.79 -14.58
N GLU A 450 -21.45 -3.27 -14.31
CA GLU A 450 -22.68 -4.04 -14.05
C GLU A 450 -23.19 -4.84 -15.26
N ARG A 451 -22.84 -4.42 -16.47
CA ARG A 451 -23.21 -5.07 -17.74
C ARG A 451 -22.06 -5.86 -18.36
N PHE A 452 -20.85 -5.74 -17.79
CA PHE A 452 -19.67 -6.41 -18.30
C PHE A 452 -19.57 -7.83 -17.73
N ASP A 453 -19.52 -8.82 -18.61
CA ASP A 453 -19.19 -10.21 -18.28
C ASP A 453 -17.87 -10.60 -18.94
N TYR A 454 -16.97 -11.22 -18.17
CA TYR A 454 -15.67 -11.69 -18.68
C TYR A 454 -15.82 -12.83 -19.67
N LEU A 455 -16.76 -13.76 -19.47
CA LEU A 455 -16.97 -14.89 -20.37
C LEU A 455 -17.47 -14.42 -21.73
N ASP A 456 -18.44 -13.50 -21.76
CA ASP A 456 -18.94 -12.90 -22.99
C ASP A 456 -17.84 -12.12 -23.73
N PHE A 457 -17.02 -11.36 -22.99
CA PHE A 457 -15.90 -10.60 -23.57
C PHE A 457 -14.85 -11.53 -24.18
N LEU A 458 -14.51 -12.62 -23.49
CA LEU A 458 -13.48 -13.55 -23.91
C LEU A 458 -13.97 -14.51 -25.03
N ALA A 459 -15.26 -14.71 -25.17
CA ALA A 459 -15.84 -15.51 -26.26
C ALA A 459 -15.49 -14.95 -27.67
N ALA A 460 -15.10 -13.69 -27.77
CA ALA A 460 -14.56 -13.13 -29.02
C ALA A 460 -13.18 -13.70 -29.43
N TYR A 461 -12.51 -14.45 -28.52
CA TYR A 461 -11.20 -15.04 -28.76
C TYR A 461 -11.35 -16.56 -28.98
N PRO A 462 -11.07 -17.10 -30.19
CA PRO A 462 -11.25 -18.55 -30.48
C PRO A 462 -10.46 -19.48 -29.54
N ALA A 463 -9.27 -19.02 -29.08
CA ALA A 463 -8.45 -19.76 -28.12
C ALA A 463 -9.16 -19.93 -26.76
N PHE A 464 -10.00 -18.98 -26.37
CA PHE A 464 -10.77 -19.07 -25.13
C PHE A 464 -11.89 -20.09 -25.20
N GLU A 465 -12.61 -20.19 -26.31
CA GLU A 465 -13.66 -21.20 -26.48
C GLU A 465 -13.11 -22.64 -26.37
N ALA A 466 -11.95 -22.87 -26.99
CA ALA A 466 -11.26 -24.15 -26.86
C ALA A 466 -10.80 -24.42 -25.43
N LEU A 467 -10.25 -23.40 -24.75
CA LEU A 467 -9.78 -23.50 -23.38
C LEU A 467 -10.92 -23.83 -22.41
N ILE A 468 -11.99 -23.04 -22.41
CA ILE A 468 -13.09 -23.16 -21.44
C ILE A 468 -13.85 -24.49 -21.62
N GLY A 469 -13.86 -25.03 -22.85
CA GLY A 469 -14.39 -26.35 -23.15
C GLY A 469 -13.71 -27.51 -22.42
N SER A 470 -12.51 -27.30 -21.86
CA SER A 470 -11.77 -28.30 -21.06
C SER A 470 -12.11 -28.25 -19.58
N TYR A 471 -12.98 -27.34 -19.16
CA TYR A 471 -13.29 -27.10 -17.76
C TYR A 471 -14.75 -27.46 -17.44
N ASP A 472 -14.96 -27.83 -16.18
CA ASP A 472 -16.30 -27.96 -15.59
C ASP A 472 -16.55 -26.79 -14.64
N GLU A 473 -17.69 -26.10 -14.79
CA GLU A 473 -18.11 -25.08 -13.84
C GLU A 473 -18.45 -25.77 -12.50
N ILE A 474 -17.84 -25.28 -11.44
CA ILE A 474 -18.11 -25.72 -10.07
C ILE A 474 -18.93 -24.67 -9.32
N ALA A 475 -19.36 -24.99 -8.08
CA ALA A 475 -20.16 -24.05 -7.27
C ALA A 475 -19.48 -22.69 -7.17
N PRO A 476 -20.20 -21.58 -7.40
CA PRO A 476 -19.64 -20.25 -7.29
C PRO A 476 -19.23 -19.95 -5.84
N MET A 477 -18.16 -19.13 -5.69
CA MET A 477 -17.65 -18.76 -4.38
C MET A 477 -17.55 -17.24 -4.26
N GLY A 478 -18.34 -16.65 -3.35
CA GLY A 478 -18.39 -15.21 -3.16
C GLY A 478 -18.77 -14.47 -4.44
N ARG A 479 -17.83 -13.71 -4.99
CA ARG A 479 -18.00 -12.96 -6.23
C ARG A 479 -17.52 -13.69 -7.48
N PHE A 480 -17.02 -14.94 -7.36
CA PHE A 480 -16.38 -15.66 -8.44
C PHE A 480 -17.25 -16.80 -8.98
N ARG A 481 -17.36 -16.90 -10.30
CA ARG A 481 -17.65 -18.15 -11.00
C ARG A 481 -16.35 -18.92 -11.13
N LEU A 482 -16.36 -20.18 -10.73
CA LEU A 482 -15.17 -21.03 -10.68
C LEU A 482 -15.30 -22.17 -11.67
N PHE A 483 -14.21 -22.47 -12.35
CA PHE A 483 -14.11 -23.54 -13.34
C PHE A 483 -12.89 -24.37 -13.01
N ARG A 484 -13.05 -25.69 -12.97
CA ARG A 484 -12.00 -26.66 -12.69
C ARG A 484 -11.66 -27.46 -13.94
N LEU A 485 -10.37 -27.59 -14.22
CA LEU A 485 -9.85 -28.46 -15.29
C LEU A 485 -10.32 -29.90 -15.08
N ARG A 486 -10.74 -30.56 -16.15
CA ARG A 486 -11.23 -31.98 -16.14
C ARG A 486 -10.13 -32.97 -15.89
#